data_c8d949cdcfc71feda51e5a17a2f3e800
#
_entry.id   c8d949cdcfc71feda51e5a17a2f3e800
#
_cell.length_a   1.000
_cell.length_b   1.000
_cell.length_c   1.000
_cell.angle_alpha   90.00
_cell.angle_beta   90.00
_cell.angle_gamma   90.00
#
_symmetry.space_group_name_H-M   'P 1'
#
loop_
_entity.id
_entity.type
_entity.pdbx_description
1 polymer ?
#
loop_
_entity_poly.entity_id
_entity_poly.type
_entity_poly.pdbx_seq_one_letter_code
_entity_poly.pdbx_strand_id
1 'polypeptide(L)'
;MSKVHVMDHPLISHKISYIRKEDLGSKDFREMISEIAMLICYEATRDLKLQDVKIKTPICEMTGKELAGKKLAVVPILRAGLGMVEGMLAMIPAAKVGHIGLYRDPETLEAVEYFCKLPVDCEERDVFVVDPMLATGASSVAAVQMLKEKGVKNIRFLCIIAAPEGVKRMQEEHPDVDLYIGALDEKLNDHGYIVPGLGDAGHLQLEISCFRLKLPE
;
A
#
# COMPACT_ATOMS: atom_id res chain seq x y z
N MET A 1 15.93 -11.68 3.66
CA MET A 1 16.06 -10.25 3.99
C MET A 1 15.12 -9.50 3.08
N SER A 2 14.19 -8.72 3.63
CA SER A 2 13.22 -7.95 2.83
C SER A 2 13.95 -7.01 1.89
N LYS A 3 13.43 -6.89 0.67
CA LYS A 3 13.93 -5.93 -0.30
C LYS A 3 13.11 -4.65 -0.18
N VAL A 4 13.80 -3.52 -0.24
CA VAL A 4 13.18 -2.20 -0.30
C VAL A 4 13.32 -1.66 -1.71
N HIS A 5 12.19 -1.53 -2.40
CA HIS A 5 12.11 -0.99 -3.75
C HIS A 5 11.57 0.44 -3.68
N VAL A 6 12.46 1.41 -3.74
CA VAL A 6 12.09 2.81 -3.87
C VAL A 6 11.96 3.12 -5.36
N MET A 7 10.81 3.67 -5.76
CA MET A 7 10.53 3.96 -7.17
C MET A 7 11.34 5.18 -7.64
N ASP A 8 12.04 5.03 -8.76
CA ASP A 8 12.81 6.10 -9.41
C ASP A 8 12.18 6.59 -10.73
N HIS A 9 10.95 6.14 -11.01
CA HIS A 9 10.27 6.44 -12.25
C HIS A 9 9.79 7.91 -12.30
N PRO A 10 10.10 8.68 -13.38
CA PRO A 10 9.76 10.11 -13.48
C PRO A 10 8.28 10.43 -13.27
N LEU A 11 7.36 9.60 -13.76
CA LEU A 11 5.92 9.82 -13.55
C LEU A 11 5.51 9.68 -12.09
N ILE A 12 6.11 8.76 -11.34
CA ILE A 12 5.84 8.60 -9.91
C ILE A 12 6.36 9.82 -9.16
N SER A 13 7.60 10.23 -9.41
CA SER A 13 8.20 11.42 -8.79
C SER A 13 7.41 12.68 -9.08
N HIS A 14 6.95 12.85 -10.32
CA HIS A 14 6.10 13.99 -10.72
C HIS A 14 4.78 13.99 -9.92
N LYS A 15 4.06 12.87 -9.88
CA LYS A 15 2.78 12.76 -9.19
C LYS A 15 2.93 12.93 -7.67
N ILE A 16 3.98 12.38 -7.07
CA ILE A 16 4.29 12.58 -5.66
C ILE A 16 4.57 14.06 -5.37
N SER A 17 5.33 14.76 -6.22
CA SER A 17 5.53 16.19 -6.06
C SER A 17 4.21 16.97 -6.13
N TYR A 18 3.26 16.49 -6.93
CA TYR A 18 1.96 17.15 -7.06
C TYR A 18 1.08 16.96 -5.82
N ILE A 19 1.02 15.74 -5.26
CA ILE A 19 0.22 15.46 -4.05
C ILE A 19 0.77 16.11 -2.77
N ARG A 20 2.01 16.59 -2.79
CA ARG A 20 2.62 17.32 -1.66
C ARG A 20 2.18 18.77 -1.57
N LYS A 21 1.46 19.31 -2.56
CA LYS A 21 1.02 20.69 -2.58
C LYS A 21 -0.06 20.93 -1.53
N GLU A 22 0.10 21.98 -0.73
CA GLU A 22 -0.82 22.34 0.34
C GLU A 22 -2.22 22.73 -0.17
N ASP A 23 -2.29 23.28 -1.38
CA ASP A 23 -3.51 23.77 -2.02
C ASP A 23 -4.24 22.72 -2.88
N LEU A 24 -3.77 21.45 -2.85
CA LEU A 24 -4.39 20.39 -3.65
C LEU A 24 -5.75 20.00 -3.07
N GLY A 25 -6.80 20.04 -3.92
CA GLY A 25 -8.14 19.61 -3.54
C GLY A 25 -8.26 18.10 -3.34
N SER A 26 -9.20 17.67 -2.48
CA SER A 26 -9.40 16.26 -2.12
C SER A 26 -9.71 15.36 -3.32
N LYS A 27 -10.37 15.89 -4.36
CA LYS A 27 -10.64 15.13 -5.60
C LYS A 27 -9.34 14.78 -6.30
N ASP A 28 -8.52 15.78 -6.59
CA ASP A 28 -7.26 15.61 -7.31
C ASP A 28 -6.29 14.75 -6.49
N PHE A 29 -6.29 14.91 -5.16
CA PHE A 29 -5.53 14.07 -4.25
C PHE A 29 -5.90 12.59 -4.38
N ARG A 30 -7.21 12.24 -4.37
CA ARG A 30 -7.65 10.85 -4.53
C ARG A 30 -7.28 10.27 -5.90
N GLU A 31 -7.45 11.04 -6.97
CA GLU A 31 -7.07 10.62 -8.32
C GLU A 31 -5.56 10.32 -8.39
N MET A 32 -4.72 11.21 -7.86
CA MET A 32 -3.26 11.02 -7.84
C MET A 32 -2.84 9.81 -6.99
N ILE A 33 -3.44 9.60 -5.82
CA ILE A 33 -3.20 8.42 -4.97
C ILE A 33 -3.48 7.13 -5.75
N SER A 34 -4.62 7.07 -6.44
CA SER A 34 -5.01 5.92 -7.26
C SER A 34 -4.02 5.68 -8.41
N GLU A 35 -3.60 6.73 -9.12
CA GLU A 35 -2.65 6.64 -10.21
C GLU A 35 -1.25 6.21 -9.76
N ILE A 36 -0.77 6.74 -8.62
CA ILE A 36 0.52 6.32 -8.05
C ILE A 36 0.44 4.85 -7.60
N ALA A 37 -0.66 4.45 -6.96
CA ALA A 37 -0.88 3.07 -6.55
C ALA A 37 -0.86 2.11 -7.74
N MET A 38 -1.44 2.49 -8.88
CA MET A 38 -1.39 1.74 -10.14
C MET A 38 0.07 1.53 -10.61
N LEU A 39 0.87 2.59 -10.61
CA LEU A 39 2.27 2.53 -11.04
C LEU A 39 3.14 1.68 -10.10
N ILE A 40 2.94 1.81 -8.78
CA ILE A 40 3.62 0.97 -7.80
C ILE A 40 3.20 -0.49 -7.95
N CYS A 41 1.90 -0.75 -8.20
CA CYS A 41 1.38 -2.08 -8.46
C CYS A 41 2.05 -2.73 -9.69
N TYR A 42 2.24 -1.97 -10.76
CA TYR A 42 2.94 -2.45 -11.96
C TYR A 42 4.35 -2.96 -11.62
N GLU A 43 5.11 -2.22 -10.84
CA GLU A 43 6.44 -2.65 -10.39
C GLU A 43 6.36 -3.83 -9.40
N ALA A 44 5.43 -3.78 -8.47
CA ALA A 44 5.27 -4.85 -7.48
C ALA A 44 4.78 -6.18 -8.07
N THR A 45 4.33 -6.20 -9.30
CA THR A 45 3.87 -7.41 -10.01
C THR A 45 4.86 -7.95 -11.03
N ARG A 46 6.05 -7.37 -11.15
CA ARG A 46 7.06 -7.67 -12.19
C ARG A 46 7.53 -9.14 -12.19
N ASP A 47 7.54 -9.79 -11.06
CA ASP A 47 8.03 -11.16 -10.86
C ASP A 47 6.92 -12.21 -10.70
N LEU A 48 5.67 -11.85 -10.99
CA LEU A 48 4.56 -12.79 -10.96
C LEU A 48 4.79 -13.93 -11.95
N LYS A 49 4.53 -15.15 -11.50
CA LYS A 49 4.71 -16.34 -12.30
C LYS A 49 3.66 -16.46 -13.40
N LEU A 50 4.08 -16.87 -14.56
CA LEU A 50 3.22 -17.15 -15.69
C LEU A 50 3.18 -18.66 -15.98
N GLN A 51 2.04 -19.11 -16.50
CA GLN A 51 1.85 -20.48 -17.01
C GLN A 51 1.42 -20.44 -18.47
N ASP A 52 1.71 -21.53 -19.17
CA ASP A 52 1.30 -21.71 -20.56
C ASP A 52 -0.17 -22.10 -20.65
N VAL A 53 -0.88 -21.48 -21.59
CA VAL A 53 -2.28 -21.77 -21.88
C VAL A 53 -2.48 -21.87 -23.39
N LYS A 54 -3.21 -22.88 -23.85
CA LYS A 54 -3.63 -22.96 -25.25
C LYS A 54 -4.77 -21.99 -25.51
N ILE A 55 -4.58 -21.11 -26.45
CA ILE A 55 -5.57 -20.13 -26.89
C ILE A 55 -5.78 -20.21 -28.38
N LYS A 56 -6.95 -19.77 -28.83
CA LYS A 56 -7.30 -19.64 -30.24
C LYS A 56 -7.46 -18.16 -30.58
N THR A 57 -6.60 -17.68 -31.45
CA THR A 57 -6.74 -16.34 -32.04
C THR A 57 -7.70 -16.39 -33.23
N PRO A 58 -8.11 -15.25 -33.80
CA PRO A 58 -8.88 -15.25 -35.05
C PRO A 58 -8.16 -15.92 -36.24
N ILE A 59 -6.86 -16.10 -36.14
CA ILE A 59 -6.02 -16.63 -37.26
C ILE A 59 -5.64 -18.09 -37.02
N CYS A 60 -5.16 -18.43 -35.79
CA CYS A 60 -4.62 -19.77 -35.51
C CYS A 60 -4.68 -20.12 -34.03
N GLU A 61 -4.41 -21.39 -33.73
CA GLU A 61 -4.13 -21.83 -32.35
C GLU A 61 -2.69 -21.48 -31.98
N MET A 62 -2.49 -21.05 -30.72
CA MET A 62 -1.15 -20.77 -30.19
C MET A 62 -1.06 -21.06 -28.69
N THR A 63 0.15 -21.08 -28.16
CA THR A 63 0.39 -21.08 -26.73
C THR A 63 0.58 -19.64 -26.25
N GLY A 64 -0.31 -19.18 -25.38
CA GLY A 64 -0.23 -17.89 -24.70
C GLY A 64 0.31 -18.03 -23.27
N LYS A 65 0.34 -16.93 -22.55
CA LYS A 65 0.75 -16.85 -21.13
C LYS A 65 -0.39 -16.24 -20.29
N GLU A 66 -0.64 -16.81 -19.14
CA GLU A 66 -1.51 -16.23 -18.12
C GLU A 66 -0.86 -16.30 -16.72
N LEU A 67 -1.37 -15.53 -15.78
CA LEU A 67 -0.86 -15.58 -14.40
C LEU A 67 -1.09 -16.98 -13.81
N ALA A 68 -0.03 -17.59 -13.29
CA ALA A 68 -0.08 -18.89 -12.65
C ALA A 68 -0.73 -18.81 -11.25
N GLY A 69 -1.38 -19.91 -10.85
CA GLY A 69 -1.92 -20.06 -9.50
C GLY A 69 -3.10 -19.16 -9.17
N LYS A 70 -3.31 -18.91 -7.87
CA LYS A 70 -4.33 -18.00 -7.36
C LYS A 70 -3.89 -16.55 -7.59
N LYS A 71 -4.86 -15.72 -8.00
CA LYS A 71 -4.63 -14.30 -8.26
C LYS A 71 -4.44 -13.53 -6.96
N LEU A 72 -4.01 -12.28 -7.07
CA LEU A 72 -3.70 -11.38 -5.97
C LEU A 72 -4.90 -11.10 -5.05
N ALA A 73 -4.59 -10.73 -3.82
CA ALA A 73 -5.51 -10.03 -2.93
C ALA A 73 -4.91 -8.68 -2.51
N VAL A 74 -5.73 -7.64 -2.49
CA VAL A 74 -5.37 -6.30 -2.01
C VAL A 74 -6.00 -6.09 -0.65
N VAL A 75 -5.20 -5.70 0.33
CA VAL A 75 -5.63 -5.51 1.72
C VAL A 75 -5.24 -4.10 2.17
N PRO A 76 -6.12 -3.12 2.02
CA PRO A 76 -5.89 -1.79 2.57
C PRO A 76 -5.94 -1.79 4.10
N ILE A 77 -5.03 -1.02 4.70
CA ILE A 77 -5.14 -0.63 6.09
C ILE A 77 -6.15 0.52 6.16
N LEU A 78 -7.29 0.28 6.81
CA LEU A 78 -8.35 1.25 6.92
C LEU A 78 -7.93 2.41 7.84
N ARG A 79 -8.26 3.61 7.50
CA ARG A 79 -9.10 4.09 6.40
C ARG A 79 -8.29 4.55 5.20
N ALA A 80 -7.06 5.07 5.41
CA ALA A 80 -6.24 5.72 4.40
C ALA A 80 -5.88 4.82 3.20
N GLY A 81 -5.64 3.53 3.43
CA GLY A 81 -5.33 2.57 2.38
C GLY A 81 -6.41 2.39 1.31
N LEU A 82 -7.67 2.76 1.60
CA LEU A 82 -8.78 2.66 0.62
C LEU A 82 -8.51 3.43 -0.67
N GLY A 83 -7.84 4.58 -0.59
CA GLY A 83 -7.54 5.40 -1.76
C GLY A 83 -6.63 4.71 -2.79
N MET A 84 -5.87 3.70 -2.37
CA MET A 84 -4.97 2.95 -3.26
C MET A 84 -5.69 1.79 -3.97
N VAL A 85 -6.83 1.32 -3.47
CA VAL A 85 -7.49 0.09 -3.94
C VAL A 85 -7.94 0.21 -5.38
N GLU A 86 -8.53 1.33 -5.78
CA GLU A 86 -9.05 1.55 -7.13
C GLU A 86 -7.95 1.43 -8.17
N GLY A 87 -6.80 2.08 -7.94
CA GLY A 87 -5.63 1.98 -8.82
C GLY A 87 -5.09 0.55 -8.92
N MET A 88 -5.07 -0.19 -7.82
CA MET A 88 -4.67 -1.60 -7.81
C MET A 88 -5.62 -2.46 -8.62
N LEU A 89 -6.94 -2.28 -8.48
CA LEU A 89 -7.95 -3.02 -9.21
C LEU A 89 -7.99 -2.65 -10.70
N ALA A 90 -7.64 -1.42 -11.06
CA ALA A 90 -7.49 -1.04 -12.47
C ALA A 90 -6.38 -1.86 -13.17
N MET A 91 -5.30 -2.17 -12.45
CA MET A 91 -4.21 -3.02 -12.96
C MET A 91 -4.57 -4.51 -12.90
N ILE A 92 -5.25 -4.95 -11.86
CA ILE A 92 -5.56 -6.37 -11.63
C ILE A 92 -7.05 -6.52 -11.27
N PRO A 93 -7.96 -6.43 -12.26
CA PRO A 93 -9.41 -6.43 -12.01
C PRO A 93 -9.93 -7.70 -11.32
N ALA A 94 -9.19 -8.80 -11.41
CA ALA A 94 -9.55 -10.07 -10.78
C ALA A 94 -8.98 -10.24 -9.37
N ALA A 95 -8.28 -9.25 -8.82
CA ALA A 95 -7.82 -9.28 -7.44
C ALA A 95 -9.03 -9.27 -6.48
N LYS A 96 -8.90 -10.03 -5.39
CA LYS A 96 -9.87 -9.93 -4.29
C LYS A 96 -9.46 -8.84 -3.31
N VAL A 97 -10.43 -8.24 -2.65
CA VAL A 97 -10.18 -7.20 -1.64
C VAL A 97 -10.53 -7.73 -0.26
N GLY A 98 -9.58 -7.64 0.66
CA GLY A 98 -9.80 -7.79 2.09
C GLY A 98 -9.65 -6.43 2.76
N HIS A 99 -9.94 -6.33 4.06
CA HIS A 99 -9.80 -5.08 4.80
C HIS A 99 -9.28 -5.37 6.21
N ILE A 100 -8.33 -4.57 6.65
CA ILE A 100 -7.85 -4.55 8.04
C ILE A 100 -8.06 -3.15 8.59
N GLY A 101 -8.81 -3.07 9.69
CA GLY A 101 -9.03 -1.83 10.43
C GLY A 101 -8.24 -1.82 11.72
N LEU A 102 -7.35 -0.83 11.85
CA LEU A 102 -6.53 -0.62 13.03
C LEU A 102 -6.72 0.81 13.53
N TYR A 103 -6.76 0.96 14.84
CA TYR A 103 -6.63 2.28 15.46
C TYR A 103 -5.47 2.25 16.47
N ARG A 104 -4.93 3.40 16.76
CA ARG A 104 -3.91 3.54 17.81
C ARG A 104 -4.62 3.79 19.13
N ASP A 105 -4.39 2.90 20.08
CA ASP A 105 -4.88 3.10 21.44
C ASP A 105 -4.28 4.38 22.03
N PRO A 106 -5.10 5.30 22.58
CA PRO A 106 -4.61 6.58 23.07
C PRO A 106 -3.75 6.48 24.34
N GLU A 107 -3.88 5.39 25.10
CA GLU A 107 -3.14 5.19 26.35
C GLU A 107 -1.85 4.40 26.12
N THR A 108 -1.94 3.27 25.38
CA THR A 108 -0.78 2.39 25.15
C THR A 108 0.00 2.73 23.90
N LEU A 109 -0.58 3.53 22.99
CA LEU A 109 -0.06 3.86 21.65
C LEU A 109 0.15 2.64 20.75
N GLU A 110 -0.37 1.48 21.14
CA GLU A 110 -0.34 0.26 20.35
C GLU A 110 -1.41 0.25 19.26
N ALA A 111 -1.16 -0.51 18.19
CA ALA A 111 -2.14 -0.72 17.14
C ALA A 111 -3.12 -1.81 17.56
N VAL A 112 -4.41 -1.45 17.65
CA VAL A 112 -5.50 -2.35 18.05
C VAL A 112 -6.39 -2.65 16.84
N GLU A 113 -6.69 -3.94 16.63
CA GLU A 113 -7.64 -4.38 15.60
C GLU A 113 -9.07 -4.02 16.01
N TYR A 114 -9.82 -3.37 15.13
CA TYR A 114 -11.26 -3.21 15.27
C TYR A 114 -12.04 -3.88 14.12
N PHE A 115 -11.36 -4.24 13.04
CA PHE A 115 -11.99 -4.91 11.90
C PHE A 115 -10.96 -5.71 11.10
N CYS A 116 -11.31 -6.96 10.78
CA CYS A 116 -10.53 -7.77 9.85
C CYS A 116 -11.45 -8.68 9.06
N LYS A 117 -11.54 -8.46 7.75
CA LYS A 117 -12.28 -9.33 6.84
C LYS A 117 -11.43 -9.60 5.60
N LEU A 118 -11.03 -10.84 5.44
CA LEU A 118 -10.17 -11.30 4.34
C LEU A 118 -10.93 -12.24 3.40
N PRO A 119 -10.51 -12.38 2.13
CA PRO A 119 -10.97 -13.46 1.26
C PRO A 119 -10.74 -14.83 1.91
N VAL A 120 -11.69 -15.76 1.75
CA VAL A 120 -11.65 -17.10 2.37
C VAL A 120 -10.38 -17.88 2.01
N ASP A 121 -9.83 -17.65 0.81
CA ASP A 121 -8.62 -18.27 0.27
C ASP A 121 -7.39 -17.35 0.33
N CYS A 122 -7.35 -16.42 1.28
CA CYS A 122 -6.29 -15.41 1.37
C CYS A 122 -4.89 -16.03 1.58
N GLU A 123 -4.83 -17.15 2.29
CA GLU A 123 -3.59 -17.90 2.56
C GLU A 123 -2.91 -18.47 1.30
N GLU A 124 -3.68 -18.66 0.22
CA GLU A 124 -3.20 -19.20 -1.04
C GLU A 124 -2.86 -18.08 -2.07
N ARG A 125 -3.04 -16.81 -1.71
CA ARG A 125 -2.85 -15.65 -2.59
C ARG A 125 -1.57 -14.90 -2.29
N ASP A 126 -1.06 -14.20 -3.30
CA ASP A 126 -0.12 -13.11 -3.07
C ASP A 126 -0.91 -11.91 -2.54
N VAL A 127 -0.60 -11.46 -1.32
CA VAL A 127 -1.33 -10.41 -0.62
C VAL A 127 -0.54 -9.10 -0.67
N PHE A 128 -1.16 -8.07 -1.21
CA PHE A 128 -0.62 -6.72 -1.24
C PHE A 128 -1.30 -5.89 -0.16
N VAL A 129 -0.57 -5.62 0.91
CA VAL A 129 -0.98 -4.69 1.96
C VAL A 129 -0.69 -3.28 1.48
N VAL A 130 -1.70 -2.41 1.52
CA VAL A 130 -1.56 -1.04 1.02
C VAL A 130 -1.93 -0.01 2.08
N ASP A 131 -1.05 0.97 2.25
CA ASP A 131 -1.25 2.16 3.08
C ASP A 131 -0.49 3.32 2.42
N PRO A 132 -1.07 4.50 2.21
CA PRO A 132 -0.35 5.61 1.58
C PRO A 132 0.91 6.05 2.34
N MET A 133 1.01 5.81 3.63
CA MET A 133 2.07 6.34 4.47
C MET A 133 2.68 5.28 5.39
N LEU A 134 3.99 5.05 5.26
CA LEU A 134 4.79 4.26 6.19
C LEU A 134 5.60 5.21 7.09
N ALA A 135 4.96 5.74 8.14
CA ALA A 135 5.59 6.66 9.09
C ALA A 135 6.38 5.90 10.19
N THR A 136 5.77 5.64 11.34
CA THR A 136 6.42 4.88 12.43
C THR A 136 6.44 3.36 12.22
N GLY A 137 5.68 2.87 11.25
CA GLY A 137 5.53 1.44 10.97
C GLY A 137 4.57 0.68 11.89
N ALA A 138 4.02 1.30 12.93
CA ALA A 138 3.21 0.59 13.93
C ALA A 138 1.99 -0.12 13.32
N SER A 139 1.17 0.58 12.54
CA SER A 139 0.00 -0.01 11.89
C SER A 139 0.38 -1.04 10.83
N SER A 140 1.43 -0.77 10.06
CA SER A 140 1.89 -1.66 8.98
C SER A 140 2.42 -2.97 9.54
N VAL A 141 3.23 -2.93 10.60
CA VAL A 141 3.74 -4.11 11.32
C VAL A 141 2.57 -4.93 11.88
N ALA A 142 1.63 -4.29 12.58
CA ALA A 142 0.49 -4.98 13.15
C ALA A 142 -0.39 -5.64 12.06
N ALA A 143 -0.64 -4.95 10.94
CA ALA A 143 -1.43 -5.50 9.83
C ALA A 143 -0.76 -6.73 9.20
N VAL A 144 0.56 -6.68 8.98
CA VAL A 144 1.32 -7.80 8.44
C VAL A 144 1.35 -8.96 9.42
N GLN A 145 1.53 -8.70 10.73
CA GLN A 145 1.49 -9.72 11.77
C GLN A 145 0.14 -10.45 11.77
N MET A 146 -0.97 -9.71 11.73
CA MET A 146 -2.31 -10.29 11.66
C MET A 146 -2.53 -11.19 10.45
N LEU A 147 -2.01 -10.80 9.27
CA LEU A 147 -2.09 -11.62 8.07
C LEU A 147 -1.31 -12.91 8.23
N LYS A 148 -0.11 -12.87 8.81
CA LYS A 148 0.71 -14.05 9.08
C LYS A 148 0.01 -15.01 10.07
N GLU A 149 -0.61 -14.50 11.11
CA GLU A 149 -1.40 -15.28 12.06
C GLU A 149 -2.61 -15.97 11.40
N LYS A 150 -3.14 -15.38 10.32
CA LYS A 150 -4.20 -15.99 9.50
C LYS A 150 -3.66 -16.88 8.37
N GLY A 151 -2.38 -17.24 8.41
CA GLY A 151 -1.77 -18.20 7.50
C GLY A 151 -1.28 -17.64 6.16
N VAL A 152 -1.36 -16.32 5.94
CA VAL A 152 -0.88 -15.68 4.70
C VAL A 152 0.65 -15.73 4.67
N LYS A 153 1.20 -16.26 3.57
CA LYS A 153 2.65 -16.50 3.43
C LYS A 153 3.35 -15.50 2.51
N ASN A 154 2.68 -15.09 1.44
CA ASN A 154 3.25 -14.21 0.43
C ASN A 154 2.67 -12.82 0.61
N ILE A 155 3.40 -11.95 1.30
CA ILE A 155 2.97 -10.58 1.61
C ILE A 155 3.95 -9.60 0.99
N ARG A 156 3.43 -8.55 0.35
CA ARG A 156 4.15 -7.35 -0.08
C ARG A 156 3.46 -6.13 0.52
N PHE A 157 4.25 -5.17 0.92
CA PHE A 157 3.74 -3.92 1.45
C PHE A 157 4.01 -2.77 0.47
N LEU A 158 2.97 -2.04 0.09
CA LEU A 158 3.05 -0.94 -0.86
C LEU A 158 2.61 0.36 -0.19
N CYS A 159 3.44 1.41 -0.31
CA CYS A 159 3.07 2.74 0.17
C CYS A 159 3.53 3.84 -0.80
N ILE A 160 2.92 5.01 -0.68
CA ILE A 160 3.25 6.15 -1.53
C ILE A 160 4.46 6.88 -0.99
N ILE A 161 4.48 7.20 0.30
CA ILE A 161 5.65 7.76 0.98
C ILE A 161 6.01 6.97 2.22
N ALA A 162 7.30 6.95 2.55
CA ALA A 162 7.82 6.30 3.75
C ALA A 162 8.85 7.17 4.45
N ALA A 163 8.99 6.97 5.76
CA ALA A 163 10.14 7.43 6.54
C ALA A 163 11.12 6.29 6.80
N PRO A 164 12.43 6.55 6.92
CA PRO A 164 13.44 5.54 7.21
C PRO A 164 13.14 4.73 8.48
N GLU A 165 12.56 5.35 9.48
CA GLU A 165 12.18 4.73 10.76
C GLU A 165 11.14 3.63 10.57
N GLY A 166 10.11 3.91 9.75
CA GLY A 166 9.07 2.92 9.42
C GLY A 166 9.60 1.77 8.58
N VAL A 167 10.45 2.08 7.60
CA VAL A 167 11.12 1.08 6.76
C VAL A 167 11.97 0.15 7.62
N LYS A 168 12.81 0.72 8.50
CA LYS A 168 13.66 -0.05 9.41
C LYS A 168 12.82 -0.97 10.29
N ARG A 169 11.77 -0.46 10.90
CA ARG A 169 10.88 -1.25 11.75
C ARG A 169 10.23 -2.41 11.00
N MET A 170 9.73 -2.17 9.79
CA MET A 170 9.17 -3.23 8.94
C MET A 170 10.20 -4.30 8.60
N GLN A 171 11.45 -3.93 8.32
CA GLN A 171 12.54 -4.87 8.02
C GLN A 171 12.97 -5.69 9.24
N GLU A 172 12.94 -5.10 10.43
CA GLU A 172 13.27 -5.78 11.69
C GLU A 172 12.18 -6.78 12.10
N GLU A 173 10.92 -6.37 12.06
CA GLU A 173 9.77 -7.20 12.49
C GLU A 173 9.34 -8.22 11.42
N HIS A 174 9.46 -7.84 10.13
CA HIS A 174 9.02 -8.66 9.00
C HIS A 174 10.08 -8.74 7.89
N PRO A 175 11.23 -9.39 8.14
CA PRO A 175 12.35 -9.47 7.20
C PRO A 175 12.05 -10.28 5.92
N ASP A 176 10.90 -10.89 5.83
CA ASP A 176 10.39 -11.68 4.70
C ASP A 176 9.38 -10.92 3.81
N VAL A 177 9.04 -9.67 4.17
CA VAL A 177 8.07 -8.85 3.43
C VAL A 177 8.79 -7.79 2.61
N ASP A 178 8.66 -7.85 1.29
CA ASP A 178 9.22 -6.84 0.39
C ASP A 178 8.39 -5.55 0.44
N LEU A 179 9.08 -4.40 0.47
CA LEU A 179 8.50 -3.06 0.54
C LEU A 179 8.61 -2.37 -0.83
N TYR A 180 7.50 -1.83 -1.32
CA TYR A 180 7.43 -1.03 -2.54
C TYR A 180 6.98 0.38 -2.18
N ILE A 181 7.86 1.35 -2.37
CA ILE A 181 7.75 2.71 -1.83
C ILE A 181 7.83 3.70 -2.98
N GLY A 182 6.83 4.56 -3.11
CA GLY A 182 6.83 5.62 -4.13
C GLY A 182 7.94 6.65 -3.91
N ALA A 183 8.10 7.14 -2.68
CA ALA A 183 9.25 7.96 -2.27
C ALA A 183 9.64 7.70 -0.81
N LEU A 184 10.94 7.62 -0.57
CA LEU A 184 11.51 7.57 0.78
C LEU A 184 11.90 8.99 1.19
N ASP A 185 11.26 9.50 2.23
CA ASP A 185 11.49 10.84 2.77
C ASP A 185 12.64 10.85 3.79
N GLU A 186 12.94 12.03 4.36
CA GLU A 186 14.15 12.22 5.14
C GLU A 186 14.08 11.59 6.54
N LYS A 187 12.96 11.82 7.25
CA LYS A 187 12.79 11.43 8.67
C LYS A 187 11.36 11.62 9.15
N LEU A 188 11.11 11.24 10.40
CA LEU A 188 9.94 11.70 11.17
C LEU A 188 10.28 12.96 11.98
N ASN A 189 9.28 13.84 12.16
CA ASN A 189 9.38 14.91 13.15
C ASN A 189 9.00 14.42 14.55
N ASP A 190 9.09 15.29 15.57
CA ASP A 190 8.80 14.99 16.98
C ASP A 190 7.34 14.54 17.22
N HIS A 191 6.44 14.82 16.29
CA HIS A 191 5.03 14.39 16.32
C HIS A 191 4.75 13.11 15.52
N GLY A 192 5.79 12.50 14.93
CA GLY A 192 5.66 11.28 14.14
C GLY A 192 5.15 11.48 12.71
N TYR A 193 5.17 12.71 12.19
CA TYR A 193 4.87 12.98 10.78
C TYR A 193 6.11 12.84 9.91
N ILE A 194 5.90 12.33 8.70
CA ILE A 194 6.95 12.23 7.68
C ILE A 194 7.35 13.64 7.21
N VAL A 195 8.64 13.88 7.06
CA VAL A 195 9.22 15.16 6.59
C VAL A 195 10.07 14.89 5.35
N PRO A 196 9.82 15.62 4.23
CA PRO A 196 8.84 16.69 4.01
C PRO A 196 7.38 16.25 4.01
N GLY A 197 7.09 14.97 3.72
CA GLY A 197 5.77 14.41 3.82
C GLY A 197 4.73 14.98 2.84
N LEU A 198 3.47 14.77 3.17
CA LEU A 198 2.29 15.30 2.47
C LEU A 198 1.12 15.61 3.43
N GLY A 199 1.41 15.69 4.73
CA GLY A 199 0.39 15.88 5.77
C GLY A 199 -0.32 14.57 6.16
N ASP A 200 -1.59 14.66 6.57
CA ASP A 200 -2.41 13.49 6.92
C ASP A 200 -3.23 13.01 5.71
N ALA A 201 -2.77 11.92 5.11
CA ALA A 201 -3.42 11.33 3.93
C ALA A 201 -4.86 10.86 4.21
N GLY A 202 -5.17 10.43 5.42
CA GLY A 202 -6.52 10.04 5.82
C GLY A 202 -7.48 11.22 5.83
N HIS A 203 -7.04 12.36 6.35
CA HIS A 203 -7.79 13.61 6.33
C HIS A 203 -8.00 14.13 4.91
N LEU A 204 -6.94 14.20 4.11
CA LEU A 204 -6.99 14.70 2.74
C LEU A 204 -7.89 13.88 1.81
N GLN A 205 -7.94 12.56 2.01
CA GLN A 205 -8.77 11.67 1.19
C GLN A 205 -10.26 11.73 1.53
N LEU A 206 -10.60 11.82 2.82
CA LEU A 206 -11.94 11.57 3.31
C LEU A 206 -12.67 12.84 3.77
N GLU A 207 -12.01 14.01 3.75
CA GLU A 207 -12.54 15.30 4.28
C GLU A 207 -13.13 15.20 5.69
N ILE A 208 -12.73 14.18 6.46
CA ILE A 208 -13.18 14.00 7.83
C ILE A 208 -12.37 14.95 8.69
N SER A 209 -13.02 16.04 9.13
CA SER A 209 -12.43 17.01 10.04
C SER A 209 -12.20 16.37 11.42
N CYS A 210 -11.04 15.77 11.61
CA CYS A 210 -10.47 15.62 12.94
C CYS A 210 -9.38 16.68 13.08
N PHE A 211 -9.72 17.79 13.73
CA PHE A 211 -8.84 18.87 14.16
C PHE A 211 -7.81 19.34 13.09
N ARG A 212 -8.07 20.48 12.46
CA ARG A 212 -6.99 21.32 11.97
C ARG A 212 -6.05 21.59 13.15
N LEU A 213 -4.95 20.88 13.20
CA LEU A 213 -3.80 21.33 13.98
C LEU A 213 -3.38 22.66 13.35
N LYS A 214 -3.78 23.78 13.99
CA LYS A 214 -3.10 25.04 13.76
C LYS A 214 -1.66 24.80 14.20
N LEU A 215 -0.76 24.69 13.24
CA LEU A 215 0.67 24.82 13.54
C LEU A 215 0.85 26.19 14.20
N PRO A 216 1.53 26.29 15.34
CA PRO A 216 1.90 27.60 15.86
C PRO A 216 2.83 28.27 14.86
N GLU A 217 2.61 29.56 14.61
CA GLU A 217 3.46 30.46 13.82
C GLU A 217 4.89 30.50 14.36
#